data_88b3cf6a550cc2bc4055a29b9fa03abb
#
_entry.id   88b3cf6a550cc2bc4055a29b9fa03abb
#
_cell.length_a   1.000
_cell.length_b   1.000
_cell.length_c   1.000
_cell.angle_alpha   90.00
_cell.angle_beta   90.00
_cell.angle_gamma   90.00
#
_symmetry.space_group_name_H-M   'P 1'
#
loop_
_entity.id
_entity.type
_entity.pdbx_description
1 polymer ?
#
loop_
_entity_poly.entity_id
_entity_poly.type
_entity_poly.pdbx_seq_one_letter_code
_entity_poly.pdbx_strand_id
1 'polypeptide(L)'
;MKRLKYRVTKDHQASFAYAMISAEGDEVSVGREDQEMPGWFWCRDSKGVEMWVPSSYIDIEGSRGKFNQNYNSMELNAKVGDFVQFLGEALGWVECLNHEWRYGWIPKDKLTKIQKNASQIPDPLS
;
A
#
# COMPACT_ATOMS: atom_id res chain seq x y z
N MET A 1 1.41 -13.37 17.42
CA MET A 1 1.12 -11.94 17.42
C MET A 1 0.01 -11.64 16.46
N LYS A 2 -0.91 -10.79 16.88
CA LYS A 2 -2.02 -10.47 16.01
C LYS A 2 -1.67 -9.30 15.14
N ARG A 3 -2.07 -9.35 13.87
CA ARG A 3 -1.91 -8.21 13.00
C ARG A 3 -3.03 -7.23 13.25
N LEU A 4 -2.73 -5.96 13.00
CA LEU A 4 -3.76 -4.94 13.06
C LEU A 4 -4.72 -5.17 11.93
N LYS A 5 -5.99 -4.88 12.18
CA LYS A 5 -7.03 -5.00 11.18
C LYS A 5 -7.69 -3.67 10.96
N TYR A 6 -8.13 -3.47 9.73
CA TYR A 6 -8.86 -2.27 9.34
C TYR A 6 -10.14 -2.69 8.66
N ARG A 7 -11.13 -1.82 8.75
CA ARG A 7 -12.38 -2.01 8.02
C ARG A 7 -12.45 -0.98 6.91
N VAL A 8 -12.92 -1.40 5.76
CA VAL A 8 -13.08 -0.52 4.62
C VAL A 8 -14.33 0.32 4.82
N THR A 9 -14.17 1.64 4.76
CA THR A 9 -15.26 2.59 4.99
C THR A 9 -15.75 3.23 3.70
N LYS A 10 -14.99 3.11 2.62
CA LYS A 10 -15.40 3.60 1.30
C LYS A 10 -14.88 2.60 0.27
N ASP A 11 -15.66 2.37 -0.77
CA ASP A 11 -15.25 1.45 -1.82
C ASP A 11 -13.98 1.96 -2.48
N HIS A 12 -13.14 1.05 -2.90
CA HIS A 12 -11.94 1.38 -3.66
C HIS A 12 -11.81 0.47 -4.87
N GLN A 13 -11.55 1.06 -6.00
CA GLN A 13 -11.27 0.32 -7.21
C GLN A 13 -9.85 0.65 -7.63
N ALA A 14 -9.08 -0.36 -7.96
CA ALA A 14 -7.70 -0.19 -8.35
C ALA A 14 -7.59 0.75 -9.55
N SER A 15 -6.64 1.67 -9.50
CA SER A 15 -6.43 2.64 -10.56
C SER A 15 -5.73 2.02 -11.76
N PHE A 16 -4.98 0.95 -11.54
CA PHE A 16 -4.21 0.30 -12.61
C PHE A 16 -4.51 -1.18 -12.64
N ALA A 17 -4.57 -1.73 -13.86
CA ALA A 17 -4.81 -3.16 -14.03
C ALA A 17 -3.51 -3.96 -13.92
N TYR A 18 -2.38 -3.29 -13.76
CA TYR A 18 -1.08 -3.93 -13.69
C TYR A 18 -0.31 -3.40 -12.49
N ALA A 19 0.79 -4.05 -12.17
CA ALA A 19 1.60 -3.65 -11.03
C ALA A 19 3.08 -3.64 -11.41
N MET A 20 3.83 -2.76 -10.73
CA MET A 20 5.28 -2.80 -10.79
C MET A 20 5.72 -3.69 -9.63
N ILE A 21 6.52 -4.71 -9.92
CA ILE A 21 7.04 -5.62 -8.91
C ILE A 21 8.56 -5.55 -8.99
N SER A 22 9.17 -5.10 -7.92
CA SER A 22 10.62 -4.90 -7.86
C SER A 22 11.18 -5.47 -6.57
N ALA A 23 12.41 -5.89 -6.62
CA ALA A 23 13.10 -6.41 -5.43
C ALA A 23 14.03 -5.36 -4.87
N GLU A 24 14.35 -5.50 -3.61
CA GLU A 24 15.35 -4.65 -2.98
C GLU A 24 16.63 -4.68 -3.83
N GLY A 25 17.21 -3.53 -4.10
CA GLY A 25 18.39 -3.41 -4.91
C GLY A 25 18.13 -3.15 -6.39
N ASP A 26 16.92 -3.36 -6.85
CA ASP A 26 16.60 -3.09 -8.26
C ASP A 26 16.67 -1.59 -8.55
N GLU A 27 17.14 -1.25 -9.73
CA GLU A 27 17.24 0.14 -10.15
C GLU A 27 16.00 0.57 -10.89
N VAL A 28 15.70 1.85 -10.80
CA VAL A 28 14.51 2.42 -11.43
C VAL A 28 14.85 3.82 -11.90
N SER A 29 14.23 4.24 -13.01
CA SER A 29 14.32 5.63 -13.45
C SER A 29 13.26 6.42 -12.71
N VAL A 30 13.64 7.58 -12.18
CA VAL A 30 12.76 8.39 -11.36
C VAL A 30 12.34 9.63 -12.15
N GLY A 31 11.05 9.80 -12.34
CA GLY A 31 10.49 10.93 -13.07
C GLY A 31 9.91 11.98 -12.13
N ARG A 32 8.74 12.47 -12.48
CA ARG A 32 8.14 13.59 -11.75
C ARG A 32 7.51 13.16 -10.44
N GLU A 33 7.49 14.08 -9.51
CA GLU A 33 6.76 13.88 -8.26
C GLU A 33 5.32 14.29 -8.47
N ASP A 34 4.38 13.57 -7.81
CA ASP A 34 2.97 13.89 -7.91
C ASP A 34 2.71 15.19 -7.15
N GLN A 35 1.99 16.10 -7.77
CA GLN A 35 1.70 17.38 -7.15
C GLN A 35 0.65 17.28 -6.05
N GLU A 36 -0.23 16.31 -6.15
CA GLU A 36 -1.29 16.14 -5.16
C GLU A 36 -0.91 15.21 -4.02
N MET A 37 0.02 14.31 -4.27
CA MET A 37 0.47 13.37 -3.25
C MET A 37 1.99 13.45 -3.15
N PRO A 38 2.50 14.38 -2.36
CA PRO A 38 3.95 14.55 -2.24
C PRO A 38 4.64 13.28 -1.79
N GLY A 39 5.80 13.04 -2.37
CA GLY A 39 6.57 11.85 -2.03
C GLY A 39 6.32 10.67 -2.95
N TRP A 40 5.34 10.77 -3.85
CA TRP A 40 5.10 9.72 -4.84
C TRP A 40 5.70 10.17 -6.16
N PHE A 41 6.57 9.31 -6.74
CA PHE A 41 7.28 9.62 -7.99
C PHE A 41 6.87 8.68 -9.09
N TRP A 42 6.71 9.20 -10.30
CA TRP A 42 6.41 8.36 -11.46
C TRP A 42 7.71 7.74 -11.93
N CYS A 43 7.81 6.43 -11.82
CA CYS A 43 9.05 5.70 -12.06
C CYS A 43 8.88 4.68 -13.17
N ARG A 44 10.00 4.26 -13.74
CA ARG A 44 10.00 3.24 -14.78
C ARG A 44 11.06 2.20 -14.43
N ASP A 45 10.67 0.94 -14.39
CA ASP A 45 11.59 -0.13 -14.03
C ASP A 45 12.34 -0.66 -15.26
N SER A 46 13.21 -1.64 -15.06
CA SER A 46 14.03 -2.19 -16.15
C SER A 46 13.23 -2.95 -17.18
N LYS A 47 11.99 -3.31 -16.86
CA LYS A 47 11.12 -4.02 -17.80
C LYS A 47 10.24 -3.05 -18.55
N GLY A 48 10.35 -1.75 -18.29
CA GLY A 48 9.54 -0.74 -18.94
C GLY A 48 8.21 -0.46 -18.29
N VAL A 49 7.95 -1.03 -17.12
CA VAL A 49 6.71 -0.79 -16.39
C VAL A 49 6.81 0.57 -15.72
N GLU A 50 5.78 1.39 -15.88
CA GLU A 50 5.74 2.71 -15.27
C GLU A 50 4.68 2.74 -14.18
N MET A 51 5.02 3.32 -13.04
CA MET A 51 4.12 3.33 -11.89
C MET A 51 4.56 4.37 -10.87
N TRP A 52 3.64 4.75 -10.02
CA TRP A 52 3.94 5.60 -8.86
C TRP A 52 4.65 4.76 -7.80
N VAL A 53 5.73 5.32 -7.24
CA VAL A 53 6.51 4.67 -6.21
C VAL A 53 6.69 5.66 -5.06
N PRO A 54 6.40 5.26 -3.83
CA PRO A 54 6.60 6.16 -2.69
C PRO A 54 8.07 6.31 -2.40
N SER A 55 8.50 7.52 -2.11
CA SER A 55 9.92 7.83 -1.90
C SER A 55 10.55 7.02 -0.77
N SER A 56 9.75 6.55 0.18
CA SER A 56 10.28 5.73 1.26
C SER A 56 10.77 4.37 0.81
N TYR A 57 10.42 3.94 -0.41
CA TYR A 57 10.80 2.63 -0.93
C TYR A 57 12.04 2.71 -1.82
N ILE A 58 12.50 3.92 -2.17
CA ILE A 58 13.64 4.08 -3.08
C ILE A 58 14.62 5.09 -2.53
N ASP A 59 15.89 4.84 -2.78
CA ASP A 59 16.94 5.80 -2.51
C ASP A 59 17.18 6.50 -3.83
N ILE A 60 16.91 7.81 -3.88
CA ILE A 60 16.93 8.58 -5.11
C ILE A 60 18.23 9.37 -5.23
N GLU A 61 18.84 9.31 -6.43
CA GLU A 61 19.99 10.10 -6.72
C GLU A 61 19.81 10.65 -8.12
N GLY A 62 19.46 11.91 -8.22
CA GLY A 62 19.13 12.54 -9.49
C GLY A 62 17.90 11.92 -10.12
N SER A 63 18.04 11.44 -11.34
CA SER A 63 16.92 10.81 -12.06
C SER A 63 16.93 9.29 -11.94
N ARG A 64 17.74 8.76 -11.02
CA ARG A 64 17.83 7.32 -10.81
C ARG A 64 17.51 6.98 -9.37
N GLY A 65 17.01 5.79 -9.13
CA GLY A 65 16.74 5.32 -7.79
C GLY A 65 17.06 3.84 -7.68
N LYS A 66 17.14 3.39 -6.45
CA LYS A 66 17.36 1.97 -6.16
C LYS A 66 16.39 1.61 -5.05
N PHE A 67 15.67 0.52 -5.23
CA PHE A 67 14.72 0.09 -4.21
C PHE A 67 15.46 -0.34 -2.96
N ASN A 68 15.02 0.15 -1.80
CA ASN A 68 15.61 -0.22 -0.52
C ASN A 68 14.82 -1.33 0.15
N GLN A 69 13.77 -1.80 -0.49
CA GLN A 69 12.96 -2.92 -0.02
C GLN A 69 12.13 -3.42 -1.21
N ASN A 70 11.55 -4.59 -1.06
CA ASN A 70 10.71 -5.14 -2.12
C ASN A 70 9.46 -4.27 -2.28
N TYR A 71 9.01 -4.10 -3.50
CA TYR A 71 7.83 -3.27 -3.81
C TYR A 71 6.91 -3.99 -4.77
N ASN A 72 5.63 -3.98 -4.45
CA ASN A 72 4.59 -4.47 -5.32
C ASN A 72 3.50 -3.40 -5.31
N SER A 73 3.27 -2.75 -6.41
CA SER A 73 2.34 -1.63 -6.48
C SER A 73 0.88 -2.03 -6.65
N MET A 74 0.57 -3.32 -6.62
CA MET A 74 -0.80 -3.78 -6.84
C MET A 74 -1.76 -3.08 -5.88
N GLU A 75 -2.86 -2.53 -6.40
CA GLU A 75 -3.91 -1.99 -5.57
C GLU A 75 -4.96 -3.06 -5.36
N LEU A 76 -5.65 -2.99 -4.25
CA LEU A 76 -6.64 -3.98 -3.88
C LEU A 76 -8.03 -3.38 -4.02
N ASN A 77 -8.89 -4.00 -4.81
CA ASN A 77 -10.28 -3.58 -4.87
C ASN A 77 -10.95 -3.96 -3.55
N ALA A 78 -11.77 -3.07 -3.04
CA ALA A 78 -12.39 -3.29 -1.74
C ALA A 78 -13.76 -2.63 -1.69
N LYS A 79 -14.64 -3.19 -0.86
CA LYS A 79 -15.97 -2.66 -0.67
C LYS A 79 -16.21 -2.30 0.77
N VAL A 80 -17.04 -1.31 0.99
CA VAL A 80 -17.43 -0.90 2.35
C VAL A 80 -17.80 -2.13 3.16
N GLY A 81 -17.25 -2.24 4.32
CA GLY A 81 -17.53 -3.35 5.23
C GLY A 81 -16.52 -4.48 5.18
N ASP A 82 -15.67 -4.50 4.14
CA ASP A 82 -14.62 -5.52 4.08
C ASP A 82 -13.62 -5.31 5.20
N PHE A 83 -12.99 -6.39 5.64
CA PHE A 83 -11.92 -6.33 6.62
C PHE A 83 -10.61 -6.69 5.94
N VAL A 84 -9.55 -5.98 6.31
CA VAL A 84 -8.23 -6.25 5.76
C VAL A 84 -7.21 -6.27 6.89
N GLN A 85 -6.13 -7.02 6.69
CA GLN A 85 -5.04 -7.06 7.64
C GLN A 85 -3.99 -6.05 7.22
N PHE A 86 -3.47 -5.32 8.20
CA PHE A 86 -2.45 -4.31 7.98
C PHE A 86 -1.09 -4.98 7.81
N LEU A 87 -0.38 -4.64 6.75
CA LEU A 87 0.98 -5.12 6.53
C LEU A 87 1.98 -3.97 6.63
N GLY A 88 1.60 -2.77 6.26
CA GLY A 88 2.48 -1.62 6.29
C GLY A 88 1.78 -0.39 5.76
N GLU A 89 2.47 0.73 5.82
CA GLU A 89 1.89 1.99 5.39
C GLU A 89 2.97 2.84 4.73
N ALA A 90 2.62 3.54 3.67
CA ALA A 90 3.52 4.49 3.02
C ALA A 90 2.72 5.65 2.47
N LEU A 91 3.05 6.86 2.95
CA LEU A 91 2.54 8.11 2.39
C LEU A 91 1.06 8.10 2.00
N GLY A 92 0.23 7.73 2.97
CA GLY A 92 -1.23 7.80 2.76
C GLY A 92 -1.87 6.54 2.22
N TRP A 93 -1.11 5.49 2.01
CA TRP A 93 -1.63 4.20 1.53
C TRP A 93 -1.25 3.10 2.51
N VAL A 94 -2.11 2.10 2.59
CA VAL A 94 -1.92 0.96 3.50
C VAL A 94 -1.77 -0.31 2.68
N GLU A 95 -0.70 -1.07 2.97
CA GLU A 95 -0.53 -2.40 2.39
C GLU A 95 -1.40 -3.36 3.16
N CYS A 96 -2.15 -4.17 2.47
CA CYS A 96 -3.15 -5.04 3.09
C CYS A 96 -3.18 -6.44 2.52
N LEU A 97 -3.73 -7.36 3.32
CA LEU A 97 -4.22 -8.64 2.82
C LEU A 97 -5.71 -8.66 3.10
N ASN A 98 -6.50 -9.02 2.11
CA ASN A 98 -7.94 -9.10 2.31
C ASN A 98 -8.33 -10.50 2.83
N HIS A 99 -9.63 -10.74 3.00
CA HIS A 99 -10.12 -12.01 3.53
C HIS A 99 -9.92 -13.19 2.57
N GLU A 100 -9.54 -12.91 1.31
CA GLU A 100 -9.19 -13.96 0.36
C GLU A 100 -7.70 -14.11 0.21
N TRP A 101 -6.94 -13.48 1.12
CA TRP A 101 -5.47 -13.53 1.12
C TRP A 101 -4.85 -12.86 -0.10
N ARG A 102 -5.56 -11.91 -0.69
CA ARG A 102 -5.01 -11.13 -1.78
C ARG A 102 -4.30 -9.91 -1.23
N TYR A 103 -3.18 -9.58 -1.84
CA TYR A 103 -2.33 -8.48 -1.44
C TYR A 103 -2.67 -7.23 -2.24
N GLY A 104 -2.62 -6.09 -1.61
CA GLY A 104 -2.69 -4.83 -2.35
C GLY A 104 -2.75 -3.64 -1.44
N TRP A 105 -2.70 -2.47 -2.07
CA TRP A 105 -2.72 -1.19 -1.38
C TRP A 105 -4.12 -0.58 -1.44
N ILE A 106 -4.52 0.04 -0.35
CA ILE A 106 -5.79 0.78 -0.25
C ILE A 106 -5.47 2.15 0.34
N PRO A 107 -6.06 3.24 -0.18
CA PRO A 107 -5.85 4.56 0.42
C PRO A 107 -6.26 4.54 1.89
N LYS A 108 -5.43 5.13 2.72
CA LYS A 108 -5.68 5.12 4.17
C LYS A 108 -7.01 5.79 4.52
N ASP A 109 -7.42 6.80 3.77
CA ASP A 109 -8.65 7.52 4.09
C ASP A 109 -9.92 6.70 3.78
N LYS A 110 -9.78 5.51 3.20
CA LYS A 110 -10.90 4.62 2.96
C LYS A 110 -10.96 3.51 4.00
N LEU A 111 -10.14 3.61 5.04
CA LEU A 111 -10.02 2.57 6.06
C LEU A 111 -10.18 3.16 7.45
N THR A 112 -10.67 2.35 8.37
CA THR A 112 -10.69 2.72 9.77
C THR A 112 -10.10 1.58 10.59
N LYS A 113 -9.23 1.91 11.52
CA LYS A 113 -8.58 0.91 12.34
C LYS A 113 -9.59 0.28 13.29
N ILE A 114 -9.56 -1.02 13.40
CA ILE A 114 -10.40 -1.72 14.33
C ILE A 114 -9.62 -1.82 15.64
N GLN A 115 -10.15 -1.16 16.66
CA GLN A 115 -9.50 -1.20 17.95
C GLN A 115 -10.19 -2.20 18.84
N LYS A 116 -9.40 -2.99 19.53
CA LYS A 116 -9.91 -3.82 20.57
C LYS A 116 -9.44 -3.25 21.87
N ASN A 117 -10.36 -2.95 22.73
CA ASN A 117 -9.98 -2.55 24.07
C ASN A 117 -10.86 -3.33 25.01
N ALA A 118 -10.63 -3.21 26.27
CA ALA A 118 -11.31 -4.04 27.25
C ALA A 118 -12.79 -3.96 27.16
N SER A 119 -13.31 -2.82 26.80
CA SER A 119 -14.74 -2.70 26.74
C SER A 119 -15.29 -3.26 25.45
N GLN A 120 -14.47 -3.45 24.45
CA GLN A 120 -14.95 -3.97 23.21
C GLN A 120 -14.68 -5.43 23.08
N ILE A 121 -13.77 -5.93 23.83
CA ILE A 121 -13.49 -7.31 23.81
C ILE A 121 -14.60 -7.97 24.43
N PRO A 122 -15.29 -8.73 23.76
CA PRO A 122 -16.28 -9.50 24.35
C PRO A 122 -15.57 -10.30 25.23
N ASP A 123 -15.93 -10.21 26.32
CA ASP A 123 -15.64 -11.09 27.16
C ASP A 123 -16.02 -12.33 26.63
N PRO A 124 -15.23 -13.18 26.50
CA PRO A 124 -15.54 -14.45 26.04
C PRO A 124 -16.34 -15.10 26.91
N LEU A 125 -16.38 -14.60 27.94
CA LEU A 125 -17.19 -15.04 28.78
C LEU A 125 -18.24 -14.30 28.54
N SER A 126 -18.17 -13.43 27.86
CA SER A 126 -19.25 -12.63 27.50
C SER A 126 -19.43 -12.78 26.10
#